data_deb0409cf4b1f648dce210a120bb8d05
#
_entry.id   deb0409cf4b1f648dce210a120bb8d05
#
_cell.length_a   1.000
_cell.length_b   1.000
_cell.length_c   1.000
_cell.angle_alpha   90.00
_cell.angle_beta   90.00
_cell.angle_gamma   90.00
#
_symmetry.space_group_name_H-M   'P 1'
#
loop_
_entity.id
_entity.type
_entity.pdbx_description
1 polymer ?
#
loop_
_entity_poly.entity_id
_entity_poly.type
_entity_poly.pdbx_seq_one_letter_code
_entity_poly.pdbx_strand_id
1 'polypeptide(L)'
;MRIKKANKPTQKYNDSFHTLMENVSAYKRDVTSRFNGYFFREPRIEYDELNSIYQTVPIVRRAIELITGHILKNGVSFSIPDNPEATAEVTALAERVKVHELFEKAALYTLINGCGGVLLVQKNLNPRKRLELKRLKGQTPSFTVVDGRWITTSPDLDPLSPTFYEPKEISIVGRTFHPSWVNTFKGLPVSQVLAPQYKYLGMSLIENAYQAIVNDEIMSKAIPNIVYRSSVVNYKIQGMKESIKAGEENNILRYITATENAKSILNATVQDADDAVEVVSRELSGLEGLDQRSQYRLGASLGIAATVLFGKSPDGMNASGNSDWENFYNYIETWQKRWFENLRWFYKVLTACVTGRDDVDFELSFNSAPLISPQQKVANDATVLQNAQMMRDMGMPDDTINRYLIEHDILTEDEAEEYAELQEEMEAAMPFGELEEAEEAEVVEEQPERPQISLEKQASPSSLKKGIKPVKAA
;
A
#
# COMPACT_ATOMS: atom_id res chain seq x y z
N MET A 1 29.00 74.79 1.42
CA MET A 1 29.10 74.14 2.73
C MET A 1 28.05 73.04 2.80
N ARG A 2 28.44 71.76 2.53
CA ARG A 2 27.52 70.61 2.53
C ARG A 2 27.56 69.92 3.91
N ILE A 3 26.44 69.93 4.62
CA ILE A 3 26.29 69.30 5.92
C ILE A 3 26.20 67.79 5.68
N LYS A 4 27.19 67.04 6.15
CA LYS A 4 27.15 65.58 6.21
C LYS A 4 26.10 65.15 7.24
N LYS A 5 25.02 64.44 6.79
CA LYS A 5 24.09 63.75 7.65
C LYS A 5 24.82 62.59 8.33
N ALA A 6 24.81 62.59 9.67
CA ALA A 6 25.32 61.50 10.46
C ALA A 6 24.45 60.25 10.22
N ASN A 7 25.10 59.14 9.87
CA ASN A 7 24.47 57.83 9.81
C ASN A 7 24.03 57.43 11.24
N LYS A 8 22.73 57.27 11.44
CA LYS A 8 22.19 56.58 12.60
C LYS A 8 22.57 55.10 12.52
N PRO A 9 23.01 54.48 13.62
CA PRO A 9 23.22 53.05 13.62
C PRO A 9 21.86 52.34 13.51
N THR A 10 21.60 51.74 12.37
CA THR A 10 20.42 50.93 12.06
C THR A 10 20.48 49.63 12.83
N GLN A 11 19.71 49.51 13.84
CA GLN A 11 18.64 48.52 14.06
C GLN A 11 18.86 47.13 13.40
N LYS A 12 19.93 46.43 13.76
CA LYS A 12 20.06 44.99 13.43
C LYS A 12 19.19 44.07 14.31
N TYR A 13 18.58 44.60 15.37
CA TYR A 13 17.73 43.81 16.29
C TYR A 13 16.26 43.74 15.89
N ASN A 14 15.76 44.64 15.04
CA ASN A 14 14.37 44.55 14.56
C ASN A 14 14.17 43.55 13.43
N ASP A 15 15.24 43.28 12.64
CA ASP A 15 15.10 42.38 11.49
C ASP A 15 14.88 40.95 11.87
N SER A 16 15.51 40.44 12.92
CA SER A 16 15.33 39.04 13.35
C SER A 16 13.97 38.78 13.95
N PHE A 17 13.42 39.72 14.75
CA PHE A 17 12.08 39.59 15.31
C PHE A 17 11.00 39.80 14.22
N HIS A 18 11.22 40.72 13.29
CA HIS A 18 10.33 40.92 12.15
C HIS A 18 10.33 39.70 11.22
N THR A 19 11.50 39.13 10.94
CA THR A 19 11.63 37.87 10.15
C THR A 19 10.99 36.70 10.86
N LEU A 20 11.10 36.62 12.18
CA LEU A 20 10.45 35.55 12.98
C LEU A 20 8.94 35.75 12.99
N MET A 21 8.43 36.98 13.10
CA MET A 21 6.99 37.26 13.02
C MET A 21 6.44 37.15 11.60
N GLU A 22 7.23 37.46 10.56
CA GLU A 22 6.86 37.18 9.17
C GLU A 22 6.79 35.70 8.90
N ASN A 23 7.73 34.91 9.38
CA ASN A 23 7.67 33.44 9.25
C ASN A 23 6.49 32.84 10.01
N VAL A 24 6.15 33.32 11.20
CA VAL A 24 4.97 32.92 11.96
C VAL A 24 3.68 33.38 11.27
N SER A 25 3.65 34.57 10.68
CA SER A 25 2.49 35.08 9.96
C SER A 25 2.34 34.46 8.58
N ALA A 26 3.44 34.10 7.90
CA ALA A 26 3.43 33.30 6.69
C ALA A 26 2.91 31.89 6.95
N TYR A 27 3.33 31.25 8.04
CA TYR A 27 2.78 29.97 8.48
C TYR A 27 1.27 30.06 8.78
N LYS A 28 0.81 31.12 9.48
CA LYS A 28 -0.62 31.36 9.72
C LYS A 28 -1.39 31.64 8.43
N ARG A 29 -0.83 32.41 7.49
CA ARG A 29 -1.46 32.65 6.18
C ARG A 29 -1.53 31.37 5.35
N ASP A 30 -0.50 30.55 5.37
CA ASP A 30 -0.47 29.30 4.61
C ASP A 30 -1.52 28.31 5.11
N VAL A 31 -1.68 28.15 6.45
CA VAL A 31 -2.70 27.29 7.02
C VAL A 31 -4.12 27.84 6.82
N THR A 32 -4.34 29.16 6.98
CA THR A 32 -5.68 29.77 6.84
C THR A 32 -6.08 30.06 5.40
N SER A 33 -5.15 30.38 4.52
CA SER A 33 -5.44 30.60 3.10
C SER A 33 -5.74 29.30 2.38
N ARG A 34 -5.12 28.19 2.78
CA ARG A 34 -5.47 26.86 2.29
C ARG A 34 -6.86 26.43 2.77
N PHE A 35 -7.29 26.83 3.96
CA PHE A 35 -8.66 26.58 4.44
C PHE A 35 -9.72 27.35 3.64
N ASN A 36 -9.44 28.54 3.18
CA ASN A 36 -10.38 29.34 2.37
C ASN A 36 -10.38 28.96 0.89
N GLY A 37 -9.39 28.20 0.41
CA GLY A 37 -9.25 27.74 -0.97
C GLY A 37 -9.83 26.35 -1.26
N TYR A 38 -10.63 25.79 -0.37
CA TYR A 38 -11.07 24.41 -0.40
C TYR A 38 -11.85 23.96 -1.64
N PHE A 39 -12.34 24.86 -2.45
CA PHE A 39 -13.17 24.53 -3.60
C PHE A 39 -12.47 24.69 -4.96
N PHE A 40 -11.27 25.25 -4.97
CA PHE A 40 -10.54 25.40 -6.21
C PHE A 40 -9.18 24.70 -6.06
N ARG A 41 -9.03 23.70 -6.87
CA ARG A 41 -7.84 22.89 -6.95
C ARG A 41 -6.59 23.74 -7.19
N GLU A 42 -5.55 23.46 -6.43
CA GLU A 42 -4.19 23.90 -6.75
C GLU A 42 -3.82 23.39 -8.16
N PRO A 43 -2.98 24.11 -8.90
CA PRO A 43 -2.46 23.63 -10.17
C PRO A 43 -1.81 22.26 -9.96
N ARG A 44 -1.79 21.45 -11.01
CA ARG A 44 -1.14 20.15 -11.02
C ARG A 44 0.25 20.23 -10.38
N ILE A 45 0.59 19.26 -9.54
CA ILE A 45 1.91 19.15 -8.94
C ILE A 45 2.92 18.82 -10.05
N GLU A 46 4.04 19.52 -10.06
CA GLU A 46 5.08 19.31 -11.05
C GLU A 46 5.76 17.94 -10.89
N TYR A 47 6.20 17.37 -12.00
CA TYR A 47 6.85 16.05 -12.00
C TYR A 47 8.08 15.97 -11.11
N ASP A 48 8.86 17.06 -11.03
CA ASP A 48 10.07 17.13 -10.20
C ASP A 48 9.72 17.06 -8.71
N GLU A 49 8.61 17.69 -8.30
CA GLU A 49 8.11 17.64 -6.93
C GLU A 49 7.57 16.25 -6.60
N LEU A 50 6.78 15.62 -7.49
CA LEU A 50 6.28 14.25 -7.30
C LEU A 50 7.42 13.25 -7.13
N ASN A 51 8.44 13.33 -7.97
CA ASN A 51 9.61 12.47 -7.88
C ASN A 51 10.46 12.78 -6.63
N SER A 52 10.56 14.04 -6.22
CA SER A 52 11.21 14.41 -4.97
C SER A 52 10.50 13.80 -3.75
N ILE A 53 9.17 13.88 -3.69
CA ILE A 53 8.37 13.27 -2.61
C ILE A 53 8.61 11.75 -2.56
N TYR A 54 8.56 11.07 -3.71
CA TYR A 54 8.86 9.65 -3.77
C TYR A 54 10.26 9.30 -3.24
N GLN A 55 11.26 10.12 -3.53
CA GLN A 55 12.65 9.89 -3.09
C GLN A 55 12.88 10.24 -1.62
N THR A 56 12.23 11.28 -1.11
CA THR A 56 12.55 11.87 0.20
C THR A 56 11.60 11.46 1.31
N VAL A 57 10.38 10.99 1.00
CA VAL A 57 9.39 10.57 1.99
C VAL A 57 9.28 9.04 2.01
N PRO A 58 9.93 8.36 2.98
CA PRO A 58 10.05 6.89 2.97
C PRO A 58 8.71 6.16 2.99
N ILE A 59 7.70 6.70 3.67
CA ILE A 59 6.39 6.06 3.78
C ILE A 59 5.63 6.07 2.44
N VAL A 60 5.78 7.13 1.65
CA VAL A 60 5.21 7.23 0.31
C VAL A 60 5.88 6.23 -0.63
N ARG A 61 7.20 6.15 -0.57
CA ARG A 61 7.97 5.16 -1.32
C ARG A 61 7.51 3.75 -1.00
N ARG A 62 7.41 3.41 0.29
CA ARG A 62 6.92 2.11 0.75
C ARG A 62 5.51 1.80 0.21
N ALA A 63 4.60 2.76 0.26
CA ALA A 63 3.24 2.58 -0.24
C ALA A 63 3.22 2.22 -1.74
N ILE A 64 3.99 2.95 -2.55
CA ILE A 64 4.06 2.70 -4.00
C ILE A 64 4.71 1.35 -4.29
N GLU A 65 5.82 1.03 -3.62
CA GLU A 65 6.51 -0.26 -3.78
C GLU A 65 5.64 -1.45 -3.31
N LEU A 66 4.84 -1.28 -2.25
CA LEU A 66 3.87 -2.30 -1.83
C LEU A 66 2.82 -2.56 -2.91
N ILE A 67 2.24 -1.52 -3.50
CA ILE A 67 1.24 -1.69 -4.55
C ILE A 67 1.86 -2.36 -5.76
N THR A 68 2.96 -1.83 -6.30
CA THR A 68 3.57 -2.34 -7.53
C THR A 68 4.07 -3.78 -7.37
N GLY A 69 4.72 -4.09 -6.25
CA GLY A 69 5.25 -5.41 -5.98
C GLY A 69 4.17 -6.49 -5.74
N HIS A 70 2.95 -6.10 -5.35
CA HIS A 70 1.87 -7.07 -5.13
C HIS A 70 1.00 -7.32 -6.36
N ILE A 71 1.01 -6.45 -7.38
CA ILE A 71 0.16 -6.62 -8.57
C ILE A 71 0.47 -7.94 -9.33
N LEU A 72 1.75 -8.28 -9.48
CA LEU A 72 2.19 -9.49 -10.18
C LEU A 72 2.84 -10.53 -9.24
N LYS A 73 2.70 -10.38 -7.93
CA LYS A 73 3.36 -11.22 -6.92
C LYS A 73 3.07 -12.71 -7.10
N ASN A 74 1.83 -13.04 -7.43
CA ASN A 74 1.39 -14.42 -7.58
C ASN A 74 1.53 -14.93 -9.02
N GLY A 75 2.11 -14.12 -9.91
CA GLY A 75 2.26 -14.48 -11.31
C GLY A 75 0.98 -14.30 -12.12
N VAL A 76 1.00 -14.87 -13.30
CA VAL A 76 -0.04 -14.76 -14.31
C VAL A 76 -0.22 -16.13 -14.95
N SER A 77 -1.46 -16.56 -15.12
CA SER A 77 -1.81 -17.73 -15.92
C SER A 77 -2.03 -17.31 -17.36
N PHE A 78 -1.36 -17.99 -18.28
CA PHE A 78 -1.46 -17.76 -19.71
C PHE A 78 -1.62 -19.10 -20.44
N SER A 79 -2.61 -19.20 -21.32
CA SER A 79 -2.81 -20.37 -22.17
C SER A 79 -3.31 -19.98 -23.56
N ILE A 80 -2.89 -20.73 -24.56
CA ILE A 80 -3.46 -20.68 -25.90
C ILE A 80 -4.23 -21.97 -26.06
N PRO A 81 -5.57 -21.91 -26.17
CA PRO A 81 -6.38 -23.10 -26.42
C PRO A 81 -5.85 -23.89 -27.62
N ASP A 82 -5.84 -25.21 -27.54
CA ASP A 82 -5.41 -26.14 -28.62
C ASP A 82 -3.93 -26.04 -29.04
N ASN A 83 -3.07 -25.28 -28.32
CA ASN A 83 -1.65 -25.16 -28.69
C ASN A 83 -0.72 -25.03 -27.48
N PRO A 84 -0.47 -26.14 -26.75
CA PRO A 84 0.40 -26.14 -25.58
C PRO A 84 1.87 -25.80 -25.89
N GLU A 85 2.36 -26.13 -27.09
CA GLU A 85 3.72 -25.83 -27.51
C GLU A 85 3.92 -24.30 -27.64
N ALA A 86 3.00 -23.61 -28.32
CA ALA A 86 3.03 -22.15 -28.43
C ALA A 86 2.85 -21.48 -27.06
N THR A 87 2.05 -22.05 -26.15
CA THR A 87 1.91 -21.57 -24.78
C THR A 87 3.24 -21.59 -24.05
N ALA A 88 3.97 -22.72 -24.10
CA ALA A 88 5.28 -22.85 -23.48
C ALA A 88 6.32 -21.88 -24.09
N GLU A 89 6.34 -21.72 -25.41
CA GLU A 89 7.23 -20.77 -26.09
C GLU A 89 6.96 -19.31 -25.70
N VAL A 90 5.68 -18.90 -25.64
CA VAL A 90 5.29 -17.53 -25.25
C VAL A 90 5.67 -17.28 -23.79
N THR A 91 5.44 -18.24 -22.90
CA THR A 91 5.80 -18.13 -21.48
C THR A 91 7.32 -17.98 -21.31
N ALA A 92 8.11 -18.84 -21.99
CA ALA A 92 9.56 -18.74 -21.97
C ALA A 92 10.08 -17.41 -22.57
N LEU A 93 9.40 -16.90 -23.60
CA LEU A 93 9.73 -15.60 -24.20
C LEU A 93 9.37 -14.44 -23.22
N ALA A 94 8.24 -14.52 -22.51
CA ALA A 94 7.83 -13.54 -21.52
C ALA A 94 8.86 -13.44 -20.36
N GLU A 95 9.37 -14.56 -19.90
CA GLU A 95 10.44 -14.60 -18.90
C GLU A 95 11.75 -14.01 -19.43
N ARG A 96 12.16 -14.38 -20.63
CA ARG A 96 13.38 -13.88 -21.28
C ARG A 96 13.35 -12.36 -21.46
N VAL A 97 12.20 -11.81 -21.82
CA VAL A 97 12.00 -10.38 -22.02
C VAL A 97 11.73 -9.65 -20.69
N LYS A 98 11.50 -10.42 -19.60
CA LYS A 98 11.22 -9.91 -18.26
C LYS A 98 9.96 -9.04 -18.22
N VAL A 99 8.86 -9.56 -18.73
CA VAL A 99 7.58 -8.82 -18.80
C VAL A 99 7.15 -8.30 -17.43
N HIS A 100 7.32 -9.09 -16.37
CA HIS A 100 6.97 -8.70 -15.01
C HIS A 100 7.74 -7.46 -14.54
N GLU A 101 9.07 -7.42 -14.74
CA GLU A 101 9.89 -6.26 -14.36
C GLU A 101 9.52 -5.00 -15.17
N LEU A 102 9.21 -5.17 -16.47
CA LEU A 102 8.77 -4.07 -17.33
C LEU A 102 7.41 -3.51 -16.91
N PHE A 103 6.49 -4.40 -16.58
CA PHE A 103 5.16 -4.02 -16.09
C PHE A 103 5.25 -3.30 -14.75
N GLU A 104 5.96 -3.88 -13.78
CA GLU A 104 6.15 -3.30 -12.46
C GLU A 104 6.78 -1.90 -12.54
N LYS A 105 7.81 -1.73 -13.36
CA LYS A 105 8.45 -0.44 -13.58
C LYS A 105 7.53 0.57 -14.25
N ALA A 106 6.69 0.16 -15.20
CA ALA A 106 5.71 1.04 -15.82
C ALA A 106 4.61 1.43 -14.83
N ALA A 107 4.15 0.49 -14.00
CA ALA A 107 3.22 0.71 -12.92
C ALA A 107 3.79 1.69 -11.88
N LEU A 108 5.05 1.52 -11.48
CA LEU A 108 5.77 2.42 -10.58
C LEU A 108 5.75 3.86 -11.10
N TYR A 109 6.18 4.08 -12.34
CA TYR A 109 6.16 5.41 -12.94
C TYR A 109 4.76 5.99 -13.04
N THR A 110 3.75 5.14 -13.25
CA THR A 110 2.35 5.56 -13.31
C THR A 110 1.83 6.03 -11.96
N LEU A 111 2.15 5.32 -10.89
CA LEU A 111 1.74 5.73 -9.54
C LEU A 111 2.44 7.01 -9.10
N ILE A 112 3.71 7.22 -9.50
CA ILE A 112 4.46 8.45 -9.17
C ILE A 112 3.98 9.63 -10.03
N ASN A 113 3.88 9.46 -11.35
CA ASN A 113 3.71 10.57 -12.30
C ASN A 113 2.31 10.69 -12.91
N GLY A 114 1.40 9.77 -12.53
CA GLY A 114 0.03 9.71 -13.08
C GLY A 114 -0.07 9.03 -14.45
N CYS A 115 1.05 8.73 -15.07
CA CYS A 115 1.14 7.94 -16.29
C CYS A 115 2.53 7.35 -16.44
N GLY A 116 2.60 6.24 -17.14
CA GLY A 116 3.81 5.57 -17.59
C GLY A 116 3.56 4.89 -18.92
N GLY A 117 4.58 4.36 -19.55
CA GLY A 117 4.41 3.66 -20.80
C GLY A 117 5.51 2.66 -21.08
N VAL A 118 5.20 1.70 -21.94
CA VAL A 118 6.17 0.77 -22.47
C VAL A 118 6.15 0.88 -24.00
N LEU A 119 7.28 1.25 -24.54
CA LEU A 119 7.48 1.39 -25.99
C LEU A 119 8.07 0.10 -26.55
N LEU A 120 7.43 -0.47 -27.57
CA LEU A 120 8.02 -1.52 -28.38
C LEU A 120 9.06 -0.90 -29.33
N VAL A 121 10.31 -1.34 -29.20
CA VAL A 121 11.42 -0.85 -30.04
C VAL A 121 11.64 -1.78 -31.22
N GLN A 122 11.39 -1.28 -32.44
CA GLN A 122 11.61 -2.00 -33.66
C GLN A 122 12.25 -1.10 -34.74
N LYS A 123 13.41 -1.48 -35.22
CA LYS A 123 14.24 -0.58 -36.06
C LYS A 123 13.73 -0.42 -37.49
N ASN A 124 13.06 -1.43 -38.05
CA ASN A 124 12.77 -1.49 -39.48
C ASN A 124 11.33 -1.12 -39.86
N LEU A 125 10.53 -0.62 -38.93
CA LEU A 125 9.13 -0.27 -39.13
C LEU A 125 8.90 1.24 -38.86
N ASN A 126 7.90 1.82 -39.55
CA ASN A 126 7.56 3.21 -39.38
C ASN A 126 6.68 3.37 -38.11
N PRO A 127 7.16 4.06 -37.04
CA PRO A 127 6.44 4.16 -35.77
C PRO A 127 5.16 5.01 -35.86
N ARG A 128 4.97 5.82 -36.91
CA ARG A 128 3.74 6.61 -37.09
C ARG A 128 2.59 5.81 -37.69
N LYS A 129 2.87 4.62 -38.25
CA LYS A 129 1.82 3.72 -38.77
C LYS A 129 1.44 2.71 -37.72
N ARG A 130 0.22 2.16 -37.83
CA ARG A 130 -0.23 1.07 -36.97
C ARG A 130 0.78 -0.08 -37.02
N LEU A 131 1.09 -0.64 -35.85
CA LEU A 131 1.99 -1.79 -35.71
C LEU A 131 1.37 -3.02 -36.38
N GLU A 132 2.10 -3.59 -37.32
CA GLU A 132 1.75 -4.85 -37.97
C GLU A 132 2.41 -6.00 -37.22
N LEU A 133 1.68 -6.62 -36.29
CA LEU A 133 2.20 -7.67 -35.42
C LEU A 133 2.77 -8.86 -36.17
N LYS A 134 2.18 -9.20 -37.35
CA LYS A 134 2.64 -10.32 -38.21
C LYS A 134 4.11 -10.20 -38.63
N ARG A 135 4.64 -8.97 -38.67
CA ARG A 135 6.06 -8.73 -39.04
C ARG A 135 7.04 -9.03 -37.94
N LEU A 136 6.55 -9.33 -36.73
CA LEU A 136 7.38 -9.65 -35.58
C LEU A 136 7.72 -11.14 -35.47
N LYS A 137 7.18 -11.98 -36.35
CA LYS A 137 7.38 -13.44 -36.31
C LYS A 137 8.87 -13.80 -36.25
N GLY A 138 9.23 -14.66 -35.29
CA GLY A 138 10.59 -15.16 -35.09
C GLY A 138 11.57 -14.11 -34.53
N GLN A 139 11.08 -12.91 -34.12
CA GLN A 139 11.93 -11.88 -33.54
C GLN A 139 11.71 -11.82 -32.02
N THR A 140 12.79 -11.60 -31.30
CA THR A 140 12.67 -11.27 -29.87
C THR A 140 12.35 -9.77 -29.71
N PRO A 141 11.18 -9.39 -29.18
CA PRO A 141 10.80 -8.00 -29.06
C PRO A 141 11.68 -7.31 -28.01
N SER A 142 11.98 -6.04 -28.24
CA SER A 142 12.68 -5.19 -27.26
C SER A 142 11.71 -4.12 -26.76
N PHE A 143 11.66 -3.93 -25.45
CA PHE A 143 10.79 -2.95 -24.82
C PHE A 143 11.60 -1.92 -24.05
N THR A 144 11.11 -0.70 -24.03
CA THR A 144 11.68 0.40 -23.22
C THR A 144 10.58 1.01 -22.38
N VAL A 145 10.78 1.04 -21.06
CA VAL A 145 9.84 1.70 -20.14
C VAL A 145 10.12 3.21 -20.17
N VAL A 146 9.05 3.97 -20.32
CA VAL A 146 9.07 5.44 -20.43
C VAL A 146 8.29 6.06 -19.29
N ASP A 147 8.93 7.00 -18.62
CA ASP A 147 8.31 7.80 -17.58
C ASP A 147 7.26 8.76 -18.16
N GLY A 148 6.17 8.97 -17.44
CA GLY A 148 5.07 9.85 -17.83
C GLY A 148 5.46 11.31 -18.11
N ARG A 149 6.56 11.77 -17.56
CA ARG A 149 7.14 13.09 -17.86
C ARG A 149 7.38 13.26 -19.37
N TRP A 150 7.90 12.21 -20.01
CA TRP A 150 8.31 12.22 -21.41
C TRP A 150 7.19 11.87 -22.38
N ILE A 151 6.03 11.47 -21.87
CA ILE A 151 4.87 11.11 -22.69
C ILE A 151 3.96 12.33 -22.84
N THR A 152 3.59 12.63 -24.09
CA THR A 152 2.56 13.62 -24.42
C THR A 152 1.58 12.97 -25.39
N THR A 153 0.29 13.18 -25.20
CA THR A 153 -0.75 12.57 -26.02
C THR A 153 -1.54 13.63 -26.78
N SER A 154 -1.97 13.32 -27.98
CA SER A 154 -3.00 14.02 -28.72
C SER A 154 -4.26 13.18 -28.70
N PRO A 155 -5.32 13.58 -27.98
CA PRO A 155 -6.53 12.79 -27.84
C PRO A 155 -7.38 12.84 -29.11
N ASP A 156 -8.23 11.84 -29.28
CA ASP A 156 -9.34 11.90 -30.21
C ASP A 156 -10.48 12.68 -29.57
N LEU A 157 -10.84 13.83 -30.14
CA LEU A 157 -11.89 14.71 -29.65
C LEU A 157 -13.18 14.61 -30.47
N ASP A 158 -13.29 13.68 -31.40
CA ASP A 158 -14.51 13.43 -32.16
C ASP A 158 -15.49 12.61 -31.28
N PRO A 159 -16.65 13.21 -30.86
CA PRO A 159 -17.61 12.51 -30.01
C PRO A 159 -18.28 11.30 -30.70
N LEU A 160 -18.19 11.18 -32.03
CA LEU A 160 -18.71 10.07 -32.80
C LEU A 160 -17.67 8.94 -32.96
N SER A 161 -16.43 9.18 -32.55
CA SER A 161 -15.38 8.17 -32.60
C SER A 161 -15.51 7.17 -31.46
N PRO A 162 -15.35 5.87 -31.70
CA PRO A 162 -15.30 4.86 -30.64
C PRO A 162 -14.09 5.03 -29.70
N THR A 163 -13.09 5.82 -30.13
CA THR A 163 -11.89 6.13 -29.36
C THR A 163 -11.92 7.55 -28.78
N PHE A 164 -13.12 8.10 -28.56
CA PHE A 164 -13.29 9.43 -27.98
C PHE A 164 -12.55 9.56 -26.63
N TYR A 165 -11.75 10.59 -26.46
CA TYR A 165 -10.84 10.83 -25.35
C TYR A 165 -9.66 9.87 -25.21
N GLU A 166 -9.48 8.94 -26.12
CA GLU A 166 -8.29 8.11 -26.16
C GLU A 166 -7.15 8.76 -26.97
N PRO A 167 -5.87 8.40 -26.70
CA PRO A 167 -4.77 8.93 -27.46
C PRO A 167 -4.84 8.49 -28.95
N LYS A 168 -4.92 9.46 -29.85
CA LYS A 168 -4.79 9.26 -31.28
C LYS A 168 -3.34 9.20 -31.74
N GLU A 169 -2.49 9.98 -31.09
CA GLU A 169 -1.05 10.00 -31.26
C GLU A 169 -0.36 10.13 -29.91
N ILE A 170 0.79 9.49 -29.77
CA ILE A 170 1.63 9.54 -28.56
C ILE A 170 2.99 10.07 -28.96
N SER A 171 3.44 11.13 -28.34
CA SER A 171 4.77 11.68 -28.52
C SER A 171 5.65 11.34 -27.32
N ILE A 172 6.83 10.77 -27.57
CA ILE A 172 7.84 10.42 -26.58
C ILE A 172 9.14 11.11 -26.99
N VAL A 173 9.61 12.04 -26.14
CA VAL A 173 10.83 12.83 -26.40
C VAL A 173 10.83 13.44 -27.81
N GLY A 174 9.69 14.01 -28.22
CA GLY A 174 9.54 14.71 -29.50
C GLY A 174 9.36 13.78 -30.71
N ARG A 175 9.35 12.46 -30.54
CA ARG A 175 9.02 11.50 -31.60
C ARG A 175 7.58 11.04 -31.47
N THR A 176 6.84 11.10 -32.56
CA THR A 176 5.43 10.68 -32.62
C THR A 176 5.32 9.20 -32.99
N PHE A 177 4.50 8.51 -32.24
CA PHE A 177 4.17 7.09 -32.40
C PHE A 177 2.66 6.91 -32.57
N HIS A 178 2.27 5.91 -33.34
CA HIS A 178 0.90 5.42 -33.31
C HIS A 178 0.64 4.69 -31.99
N PRO A 179 -0.54 4.79 -31.35
CA PRO A 179 -0.82 4.19 -30.05
C PRO A 179 -0.53 2.69 -29.95
N SER A 180 -0.62 1.94 -31.06
CA SER A 180 -0.31 0.51 -31.05
C SER A 180 1.15 0.16 -30.68
N TRP A 181 2.07 1.13 -30.76
CA TRP A 181 3.48 0.94 -30.38
C TRP A 181 3.78 1.17 -28.92
N VAL A 182 2.87 1.85 -28.24
CA VAL A 182 3.08 2.32 -26.86
C VAL A 182 1.97 1.79 -25.99
N ASN A 183 2.33 0.95 -25.06
CA ASN A 183 1.44 0.49 -24.01
C ASN A 183 1.40 1.54 -22.91
N THR A 184 0.36 2.36 -22.87
CA THR A 184 0.23 3.46 -21.90
C THR A 184 -0.54 3.03 -20.66
N PHE A 185 0.12 3.13 -19.52
CA PHE A 185 -0.48 2.90 -18.21
C PHE A 185 -1.15 4.18 -17.73
N LYS A 186 -2.43 4.10 -17.45
CA LYS A 186 -3.23 5.22 -16.95
C LYS A 186 -3.25 5.22 -15.41
N GLY A 187 -3.02 6.37 -14.81
CA GLY A 187 -3.10 6.57 -13.37
C GLY A 187 -4.53 6.63 -12.84
N LEU A 188 -4.73 7.35 -11.74
CA LEU A 188 -6.07 7.55 -11.18
C LEU A 188 -6.96 8.34 -12.14
N PRO A 189 -8.26 7.99 -12.24
CA PRO A 189 -9.18 8.68 -13.12
C PRO A 189 -9.35 10.14 -12.70
N VAL A 190 -9.46 11.01 -13.70
CA VAL A 190 -9.73 12.44 -13.53
C VAL A 190 -10.99 12.83 -14.26
N SER A 191 -11.65 13.92 -13.83
CA SER A 191 -12.82 14.44 -14.54
C SER A 191 -12.43 14.90 -15.95
N GLN A 192 -13.39 14.88 -16.88
CA GLN A 192 -13.16 15.31 -18.27
C GLN A 192 -12.64 16.75 -18.36
N VAL A 193 -13.07 17.64 -17.48
CA VAL A 193 -12.62 19.04 -17.43
C VAL A 193 -11.13 19.15 -17.14
N LEU A 194 -10.60 18.26 -16.31
CA LEU A 194 -9.19 18.25 -15.92
C LEU A 194 -8.32 17.33 -16.80
N ALA A 195 -8.92 16.48 -17.61
CA ALA A 195 -8.21 15.52 -18.45
C ALA A 195 -7.07 16.15 -19.30
N PRO A 196 -7.24 17.34 -19.91
CA PRO A 196 -6.15 17.99 -20.65
C PRO A 196 -4.90 18.26 -19.81
N GLN A 197 -5.07 18.66 -18.54
CA GLN A 197 -3.95 18.92 -17.62
C GLN A 197 -3.16 17.66 -17.29
N TYR A 198 -3.81 16.50 -17.35
CA TYR A 198 -3.23 15.17 -17.10
C TYR A 198 -2.92 14.42 -18.38
N LYS A 199 -2.80 15.11 -19.50
CA LYS A 199 -2.46 14.53 -20.80
C LYS A 199 -3.42 13.38 -21.20
N TYR A 200 -4.66 13.36 -20.68
CA TYR A 200 -5.67 12.30 -20.87
C TYR A 200 -5.25 10.91 -20.36
N LEU A 201 -4.24 10.85 -19.49
CA LEU A 201 -3.68 9.58 -19.00
C LEU A 201 -4.00 9.30 -17.53
N GLY A 202 -4.17 10.32 -16.70
CA GLY A 202 -4.57 10.13 -15.31
C GLY A 202 -3.70 10.90 -14.31
N MET A 203 -4.09 10.83 -13.05
CA MET A 203 -3.47 11.54 -11.94
C MET A 203 -2.53 10.60 -11.15
N SER A 204 -1.49 11.17 -10.56
CA SER A 204 -0.57 10.50 -9.65
C SER A 204 -1.27 10.06 -8.35
N LEU A 205 -0.85 8.94 -7.78
CA LEU A 205 -1.27 8.54 -6.44
C LEU A 205 -0.71 9.49 -5.38
N ILE A 206 0.52 9.98 -5.57
CA ILE A 206 1.14 10.97 -4.68
C ILE A 206 0.34 12.27 -4.69
N GLU A 207 -0.07 12.74 -5.87
CA GLU A 207 -0.88 13.94 -5.99
C GLU A 207 -2.25 13.80 -5.32
N ASN A 208 -2.88 12.62 -5.43
CA ASN A 208 -4.12 12.32 -4.72
C ASN A 208 -3.95 12.38 -3.20
N ALA A 209 -2.83 11.89 -2.69
CA ALA A 209 -2.53 11.84 -1.26
C ALA A 209 -1.75 13.07 -0.74
N TYR A 210 -1.43 14.05 -1.59
CA TYR A 210 -0.49 15.13 -1.29
C TYR A 210 -0.79 15.85 0.03
N GLN A 211 -2.05 16.23 0.26
CA GLN A 211 -2.43 16.92 1.48
C GLN A 211 -2.23 16.05 2.73
N ALA A 212 -2.50 14.75 2.63
CA ALA A 212 -2.29 13.82 3.73
C ALA A 212 -0.79 13.62 4.00
N ILE A 213 0.03 13.54 2.95
CA ILE A 213 1.49 13.44 3.04
C ILE A 213 2.07 14.67 3.74
N VAL A 214 1.68 15.88 3.32
CA VAL A 214 2.15 17.12 3.94
C VAL A 214 1.75 17.20 5.42
N ASN A 215 0.53 16.82 5.75
CA ASN A 215 0.05 16.82 7.13
C ASN A 215 0.81 15.81 8.00
N ASP A 216 1.10 14.63 7.50
CA ASP A 216 1.86 13.61 8.19
C ASP A 216 3.31 14.04 8.43
N GLU A 217 3.95 14.63 7.44
CA GLU A 217 5.29 15.22 7.55
C GLU A 217 5.35 16.35 8.59
N ILE A 218 4.33 17.21 8.64
CA ILE A 218 4.22 18.27 9.66
C ILE A 218 4.09 17.64 11.04
N MET A 219 3.24 16.64 11.23
CA MET A 219 3.04 15.96 12.50
C MET A 219 4.32 15.25 12.96
N SER A 220 4.96 14.51 12.06
CA SER A 220 6.22 13.81 12.33
C SER A 220 7.34 14.75 12.79
N LYS A 221 7.38 15.99 12.27
CA LYS A 221 8.35 17.01 12.68
C LYS A 221 7.93 17.79 13.92
N ALA A 222 6.63 17.97 14.11
CA ALA A 222 6.10 18.74 15.25
C ALA A 222 6.22 17.99 16.58
N ILE A 223 5.95 16.67 16.58
CA ILE A 223 5.99 15.84 17.80
C ILE A 223 7.37 15.89 18.49
N PRO A 224 8.50 15.60 17.83
CA PRO A 224 9.82 15.73 18.46
C PRO A 224 10.09 17.15 18.97
N ASN A 225 9.67 18.19 18.27
CA ASN A 225 9.83 19.58 18.70
C ASN A 225 9.00 19.89 19.94
N ILE A 226 7.77 19.35 20.04
CA ILE A 226 6.92 19.51 21.22
C ILE A 226 7.54 18.78 22.41
N VAL A 227 8.00 17.54 22.21
CA VAL A 227 8.70 16.75 23.23
C VAL A 227 9.96 17.48 23.72
N TYR A 228 10.78 17.96 22.79
CA TYR A 228 11.98 18.73 23.15
C TYR A 228 11.67 20.00 23.96
N ARG A 229 10.55 20.68 23.63
CA ARG A 229 10.09 21.90 24.33
C ARG A 229 9.12 21.62 25.48
N SER A 230 8.86 20.36 25.82
CA SER A 230 7.90 20.01 26.87
C SER A 230 8.39 20.38 28.26
N SER A 231 9.69 20.40 28.48
CA SER A 231 10.30 20.90 29.70
C SER A 231 10.98 22.24 29.43
N VAL A 232 10.36 23.30 29.85
CA VAL A 232 10.95 24.65 29.82
C VAL A 232 11.52 24.96 31.19
N VAL A 233 12.81 25.29 31.21
CA VAL A 233 13.46 25.75 32.42
C VAL A 233 13.29 27.25 32.54
N ASN A 234 12.57 27.69 33.56
CA ASN A 234 12.40 29.11 33.86
C ASN A 234 13.42 29.51 34.92
N TYR A 235 14.37 30.35 34.52
CA TYR A 235 15.30 31.00 35.47
C TYR A 235 14.68 32.29 35.97
N LYS A 236 14.39 32.36 37.27
CA LYS A 236 13.97 33.61 37.94
C LYS A 236 15.20 34.21 38.58
N ILE A 237 15.81 35.16 37.88
CA ILE A 237 17.05 35.83 38.33
C ILE A 237 16.67 37.17 38.94
N GLN A 238 17.08 37.40 40.17
CA GLN A 238 16.83 38.64 40.86
C GLN A 238 17.62 39.78 40.21
N GLY A 239 17.00 40.92 40.02
CA GLY A 239 17.69 42.11 39.40
C GLY A 239 17.90 42.00 37.90
N MET A 240 17.36 41.01 37.18
CA MET A 240 17.56 40.79 35.73
C MET A 240 17.18 42.01 34.92
N LYS A 241 16.11 42.72 35.25
CA LYS A 241 15.66 43.92 34.53
C LYS A 241 16.64 45.08 34.67
N GLU A 242 17.25 45.27 35.85
CA GLU A 242 18.26 46.27 36.14
C GLU A 242 19.56 45.98 35.43
N SER A 243 20.01 44.73 35.43
CA SER A 243 21.21 44.27 34.72
C SER A 243 21.08 44.43 33.19
N ILE A 244 19.90 44.18 32.62
CA ILE A 244 19.64 44.40 31.19
C ILE A 244 19.68 45.91 30.87
N LYS A 245 19.11 46.78 31.74
CA LYS A 245 19.17 48.20 31.56
C LYS A 245 20.61 48.78 31.69
N ALA A 246 21.44 48.12 32.50
CA ALA A 246 22.86 48.47 32.66
C ALA A 246 23.74 47.96 31.52
N GLY A 247 23.22 47.15 30.57
CA GLY A 247 23.99 46.57 29.46
C GLY A 247 24.84 45.36 29.87
N GLU A 248 24.53 44.71 30.97
CA GLU A 248 25.24 43.53 31.54
C GLU A 248 24.67 42.22 31.04
N GLU A 249 24.06 42.15 29.85
CA GLU A 249 23.42 40.98 29.27
C GLU A 249 24.38 39.79 29.13
N ASN A 250 25.66 40.07 28.87
CA ASN A 250 26.68 39.03 28.76
C ASN A 250 26.96 38.30 30.10
N ASN A 251 26.77 38.98 31.23
CA ASN A 251 26.95 38.36 32.55
C ASN A 251 25.80 37.39 32.82
N ILE A 252 24.58 37.77 32.48
CA ILE A 252 23.38 36.87 32.59
C ILE A 252 23.55 35.65 31.68
N LEU A 253 24.00 35.81 30.44
CA LEU A 253 24.23 34.70 29.53
C LEU A 253 25.32 33.76 30.05
N ARG A 254 26.42 34.27 30.61
CA ARG A 254 27.47 33.45 31.24
C ARG A 254 26.95 32.67 32.43
N TYR A 255 26.12 33.32 33.29
CA TYR A 255 25.49 32.62 34.42
C TYR A 255 24.58 31.49 34.01
N ILE A 256 23.68 31.74 33.03
CA ILE A 256 22.79 30.70 32.51
C ILE A 256 23.59 29.56 31.87
N THR A 257 24.62 29.89 31.07
CA THR A 257 25.47 28.90 30.41
C THR A 257 26.26 28.06 31.42
N ALA A 258 26.78 28.67 32.48
CA ALA A 258 27.47 27.99 33.55
C ALA A 258 26.53 27.03 34.33
N THR A 259 25.31 27.47 34.59
CA THR A 259 24.27 26.67 35.29
C THR A 259 23.84 25.48 34.42
N GLU A 260 23.62 25.66 33.10
CA GLU A 260 23.29 24.59 32.19
C GLU A 260 24.44 23.58 32.02
N ASN A 261 25.69 24.06 31.96
CA ASN A 261 26.86 23.17 31.90
C ASN A 261 27.00 22.38 33.23
N ALA A 262 26.75 23.00 34.38
CA ALA A 262 26.77 22.31 35.67
C ALA A 262 25.68 21.23 35.75
N LYS A 263 24.48 21.50 35.27
CA LYS A 263 23.42 20.48 35.14
C LYS A 263 23.85 19.32 34.29
N SER A 264 24.47 19.59 33.11
CA SER A 264 24.89 18.56 32.18
C SER A 264 25.98 17.66 32.72
N ILE A 265 26.92 18.19 33.50
CA ILE A 265 28.08 17.47 34.03
C ILE A 265 27.77 16.79 35.37
N LEU A 266 27.06 17.47 36.25
CA LEU A 266 26.88 17.01 37.65
C LEU A 266 25.48 16.43 37.91
N ASN A 267 24.59 16.52 36.97
CA ASN A 267 23.15 16.21 37.13
C ASN A 267 22.55 16.92 38.38
N ALA A 268 23.07 18.09 38.69
CA ALA A 268 22.68 18.93 39.85
C ALA A 268 22.46 20.37 39.39
N THR A 269 21.49 21.04 39.98
CA THR A 269 21.24 22.45 39.78
C THR A 269 21.94 23.25 40.85
N VAL A 270 22.83 24.16 40.46
CA VAL A 270 23.47 25.12 41.36
C VAL A 270 22.85 26.49 41.11
N GLN A 271 22.27 27.09 42.12
CA GLN A 271 21.60 28.40 42.04
C GLN A 271 21.87 29.21 43.31
N ASP A 272 21.72 30.53 43.21
CA ASP A 272 21.77 31.40 44.36
C ASP A 272 20.51 31.19 45.24
N ALA A 273 20.61 31.49 46.54
CA ALA A 273 19.51 31.31 47.50
C ALA A 273 18.27 32.15 47.13
N ASP A 274 18.49 33.30 46.48
CA ASP A 274 17.43 34.23 46.06
C ASP A 274 16.90 33.97 44.63
N ASP A 275 17.56 33.07 43.86
CA ASP A 275 17.12 32.69 42.55
C ASP A 275 16.23 31.43 42.60
N ALA A 276 15.29 31.33 41.68
CA ALA A 276 14.44 30.14 41.56
C ALA A 276 14.49 29.57 40.15
N VAL A 277 14.68 28.27 40.09
CA VAL A 277 14.57 27.50 38.83
C VAL A 277 13.31 26.66 38.91
N GLU A 278 12.40 26.92 38.00
CA GLU A 278 11.15 26.18 37.87
C GLU A 278 11.14 25.41 36.56
N VAL A 279 10.98 24.12 36.64
CA VAL A 279 10.80 23.27 35.46
C VAL A 279 9.31 23.11 35.21
N VAL A 280 8.81 23.78 34.18
CA VAL A 280 7.42 23.68 33.77
C VAL A 280 7.35 22.53 32.75
N SER A 281 6.88 21.36 33.20
CA SER A 281 6.56 20.24 32.29
C SER A 281 5.14 20.41 31.75
N ARG A 282 5.00 20.22 30.44
CA ARG A 282 3.70 20.18 29.76
C ARG A 282 3.27 18.72 29.62
N GLU A 283 2.00 18.46 29.88
CA GLU A 283 1.43 17.15 29.58
C GLU A 283 1.46 16.90 28.08
N LEU A 284 1.97 15.73 27.69
CA LEU A 284 2.06 15.26 26.30
C LEU A 284 0.93 14.29 25.96
N SER A 285 -0.07 14.16 26.86
CA SER A 285 -1.23 13.31 26.63
C SER A 285 -1.97 13.72 25.34
N GLY A 286 -2.36 12.74 24.54
CA GLY A 286 -3.09 12.94 23.28
C GLY A 286 -2.25 13.15 22.02
N LEU A 287 -0.92 13.30 22.10
CA LEU A 287 -0.07 13.37 20.90
C LEU A 287 -0.11 12.08 20.11
N GLU A 288 -0.13 10.93 20.78
CA GLU A 288 -0.25 9.62 20.14
C GLU A 288 -1.54 9.51 19.31
N GLY A 289 -2.69 9.93 19.87
CA GLY A 289 -3.95 9.90 19.16
C GLY A 289 -4.00 10.84 17.93
N LEU A 290 -3.26 11.96 17.96
CA LEU A 290 -3.13 12.86 16.82
C LEU A 290 -2.26 12.23 15.73
N ASP A 291 -1.14 11.60 16.09
CA ASP A 291 -0.25 10.90 15.19
C ASP A 291 -0.98 9.74 14.50
N GLN A 292 -1.67 8.90 15.25
CA GLN A 292 -2.49 7.80 14.71
C GLN A 292 -3.53 8.30 13.71
N ARG A 293 -4.24 9.39 13.99
CA ARG A 293 -5.21 9.96 13.06
C ARG A 293 -4.56 10.44 11.78
N SER A 294 -3.34 10.99 11.84
CA SER A 294 -2.56 11.38 10.66
C SER A 294 -2.23 10.16 9.82
N GLN A 295 -1.71 9.10 10.45
CA GLN A 295 -1.37 7.84 9.80
C GLN A 295 -2.58 7.18 9.14
N TYR A 296 -3.75 7.15 9.80
CA TYR A 296 -4.99 6.62 9.20
C TYR A 296 -5.45 7.42 7.98
N ARG A 297 -5.35 8.76 8.02
CA ARG A 297 -5.69 9.60 6.87
C ARG A 297 -4.74 9.38 5.71
N LEU A 298 -3.45 9.26 6.00
CA LEU A 298 -2.43 8.97 4.99
C LEU A 298 -2.68 7.61 4.34
N GLY A 299 -2.90 6.57 5.14
CA GLY A 299 -3.22 5.24 4.65
C GLY A 299 -4.48 5.22 3.77
N ALA A 300 -5.57 5.85 4.24
CA ALA A 300 -6.81 5.98 3.48
C ALA A 300 -6.62 6.72 2.14
N SER A 301 -5.78 7.76 2.10
CA SER A 301 -5.49 8.52 0.88
C SER A 301 -4.67 7.71 -0.14
N LEU A 302 -3.85 6.78 0.33
CA LEU A 302 -3.04 5.87 -0.48
C LEU A 302 -3.76 4.55 -0.81
N GLY A 303 -4.94 4.32 -0.19
CA GLY A 303 -5.71 3.08 -0.36
C GLY A 303 -5.14 1.87 0.40
N ILE A 304 -4.27 2.09 1.39
CA ILE A 304 -3.61 1.03 2.18
C ILE A 304 -3.95 1.22 3.65
N ALA A 305 -4.41 0.16 4.31
CA ALA A 305 -4.64 0.21 5.76
C ALA A 305 -3.35 0.62 6.50
N ALA A 306 -3.48 1.46 7.54
CA ALA A 306 -2.33 1.93 8.28
C ALA A 306 -1.51 0.78 8.92
N THR A 307 -2.17 -0.28 9.36
CA THR A 307 -1.53 -1.51 9.87
C THR A 307 -0.60 -2.15 8.84
N VAL A 308 -1.04 -2.27 7.59
CA VAL A 308 -0.25 -2.81 6.46
C VAL A 308 0.86 -1.83 6.08
N LEU A 309 0.53 -0.53 5.98
CA LEU A 309 1.48 0.50 5.55
C LEU A 309 2.61 0.71 6.55
N PHE A 310 2.30 0.80 7.85
CA PHE A 310 3.28 1.05 8.90
C PHE A 310 3.81 -0.25 9.54
N GLY A 311 3.24 -1.41 9.23
CA GLY A 311 3.63 -2.70 9.80
C GLY A 311 3.30 -2.84 11.28
N LYS A 312 2.27 -2.13 11.75
CA LYS A 312 1.78 -2.21 13.12
C LYS A 312 0.81 -3.39 13.28
N SER A 313 0.84 -4.05 14.43
CA SER A 313 -0.25 -4.96 14.78
C SER A 313 -1.52 -4.17 15.05
N PRO A 314 -2.71 -4.67 14.65
CA PRO A 314 -3.96 -4.02 14.99
C PRO A 314 -4.15 -3.95 16.51
N ASP A 315 -4.67 -2.83 17.00
CA ASP A 315 -5.02 -2.69 18.41
C ASP A 315 -6.28 -3.50 18.74
N GLY A 316 -6.21 -4.38 19.73
CA GLY A 316 -7.36 -5.15 20.22
C GLY A 316 -7.10 -6.64 20.41
N MET A 317 -7.79 -7.24 21.41
CA MET A 317 -7.58 -8.63 21.83
C MET A 317 -7.89 -9.70 20.76
N ASN A 318 -8.63 -9.36 19.70
CA ASN A 318 -9.04 -10.28 18.61
C ASN A 318 -8.65 -9.75 17.21
N ALA A 319 -7.79 -8.76 17.10
CA ALA A 319 -7.43 -8.17 15.83
C ALA A 319 -6.30 -8.98 15.17
N SER A 320 -6.66 -9.89 14.29
CA SER A 320 -5.70 -10.74 13.53
C SER A 320 -4.99 -9.98 12.38
N GLY A 321 -5.46 -8.77 12.04
CA GLY A 321 -4.96 -8.02 10.87
C GLY A 321 -5.38 -8.62 9.52
N ASN A 322 -6.07 -9.75 9.50
CA ASN A 322 -6.45 -10.43 8.25
C ASN A 322 -7.38 -9.57 7.40
N SER A 323 -8.36 -8.89 8.02
CA SER A 323 -9.26 -7.98 7.31
C SER A 323 -8.53 -6.81 6.64
N ASP A 324 -7.44 -6.33 7.22
CA ASP A 324 -6.65 -5.24 6.65
C ASP A 324 -5.86 -5.72 5.42
N TRP A 325 -5.37 -6.96 5.45
CA TRP A 325 -4.75 -7.60 4.30
C TRP A 325 -5.76 -7.92 3.21
N GLU A 326 -6.96 -8.42 3.54
CA GLU A 326 -8.04 -8.63 2.59
C GLU A 326 -8.42 -7.33 1.88
N ASN A 327 -8.60 -6.24 2.63
CA ASN A 327 -8.86 -4.92 2.07
C ASN A 327 -7.73 -4.45 1.15
N PHE A 328 -6.48 -4.72 1.52
CA PHE A 328 -5.33 -4.40 0.68
C PHE A 328 -5.32 -5.23 -0.61
N TYR A 329 -5.57 -6.54 -0.56
CA TYR A 329 -5.65 -7.37 -1.76
C TYR A 329 -6.81 -6.97 -2.67
N ASN A 330 -7.98 -6.67 -2.13
CA ASN A 330 -9.11 -6.10 -2.89
C ASN A 330 -8.72 -4.79 -3.60
N TYR A 331 -7.91 -3.97 -2.95
CA TYR A 331 -7.37 -2.76 -3.57
C TYR A 331 -6.38 -3.09 -4.69
N ILE A 332 -5.49 -4.07 -4.52
CA ILE A 332 -4.59 -4.57 -5.57
C ILE A 332 -5.38 -5.09 -6.77
N GLU A 333 -6.46 -5.84 -6.56
CA GLU A 333 -7.33 -6.29 -7.65
C GLU A 333 -7.91 -5.14 -8.47
N THR A 334 -8.22 -4.00 -7.84
CA THR A 334 -8.69 -2.82 -8.61
C THR A 334 -7.62 -2.30 -9.56
N TRP A 335 -6.33 -2.38 -9.18
CA TRP A 335 -5.21 -2.04 -10.05
C TRP A 335 -4.97 -3.11 -11.11
N GLN A 336 -5.09 -4.39 -10.79
CA GLN A 336 -5.03 -5.49 -11.73
C GLN A 336 -6.10 -5.34 -12.82
N LYS A 337 -7.36 -5.11 -12.44
CA LYS A 337 -8.47 -4.85 -13.37
C LYS A 337 -8.21 -3.63 -14.26
N ARG A 338 -7.67 -2.55 -13.69
CA ARG A 338 -7.35 -1.32 -14.43
C ARG A 338 -6.27 -1.53 -15.49
N TRP A 339 -5.25 -2.33 -15.17
CA TRP A 339 -4.10 -2.55 -16.06
C TRP A 339 -4.11 -3.92 -16.74
N PHE A 340 -5.25 -4.61 -16.73
CA PHE A 340 -5.40 -5.89 -17.41
C PHE A 340 -5.09 -5.81 -18.92
N GLU A 341 -5.65 -4.81 -19.59
CA GLU A 341 -5.38 -4.60 -21.02
C GLU A 341 -3.91 -4.24 -21.30
N ASN A 342 -3.23 -3.62 -20.35
CA ASN A 342 -1.80 -3.38 -20.46
C ASN A 342 -1.00 -4.68 -20.39
N LEU A 343 -1.37 -5.59 -19.51
CA LEU A 343 -0.76 -6.93 -19.46
C LEU A 343 -1.06 -7.73 -20.72
N ARG A 344 -2.32 -7.73 -21.17
CA ARG A 344 -2.77 -8.39 -22.38
C ARG A 344 -2.03 -7.91 -23.63
N TRP A 345 -1.68 -6.63 -23.70
CA TRP A 345 -0.88 -6.09 -24.79
C TRP A 345 0.50 -6.75 -24.90
N PHE A 346 1.20 -7.00 -23.81
CA PHE A 346 2.47 -7.71 -23.82
C PHE A 346 2.31 -9.12 -24.41
N TYR A 347 1.37 -9.88 -23.86
CA TYR A 347 1.15 -11.26 -24.31
C TYR A 347 0.68 -11.32 -25.77
N LYS A 348 -0.12 -10.36 -26.21
CA LYS A 348 -0.49 -10.24 -27.64
C LYS A 348 0.71 -10.02 -28.53
N VAL A 349 1.65 -9.17 -28.15
CA VAL A 349 2.90 -8.95 -28.91
C VAL A 349 3.76 -10.21 -28.90
N LEU A 350 3.91 -10.89 -27.77
CA LEU A 350 4.70 -12.11 -27.64
C LEU A 350 4.09 -13.27 -28.45
N THR A 351 2.78 -13.45 -28.37
CA THR A 351 2.06 -14.46 -29.17
C THR A 351 2.25 -14.23 -30.68
N ALA A 352 2.21 -12.98 -31.11
CA ALA A 352 2.48 -12.65 -32.52
C ALA A 352 3.95 -12.91 -32.91
N CYS A 353 4.89 -12.74 -32.00
CA CYS A 353 6.31 -13.09 -32.26
C CYS A 353 6.50 -14.59 -32.43
N VAL A 354 5.77 -15.43 -31.70
CA VAL A 354 5.84 -16.88 -31.78
C VAL A 354 5.04 -17.41 -33.01
N THR A 355 3.76 -17.07 -33.06
CA THR A 355 2.83 -17.65 -34.07
C THR A 355 2.87 -16.95 -35.40
N GLY A 356 3.23 -15.67 -35.44
CA GLY A 356 3.15 -14.83 -36.65
C GLY A 356 1.73 -14.40 -37.01
N ARG A 357 0.78 -14.55 -36.10
CA ARG A 357 -0.63 -14.18 -36.28
C ARG A 357 -0.98 -13.06 -35.28
N ASP A 358 -1.97 -12.25 -35.64
CA ASP A 358 -2.49 -11.16 -34.82
C ASP A 358 -3.88 -11.43 -34.25
N ASP A 359 -4.49 -12.55 -34.64
CA ASP A 359 -5.84 -13.00 -34.36
C ASP A 359 -5.90 -14.29 -33.49
N VAL A 360 -4.83 -14.60 -32.80
CA VAL A 360 -4.81 -15.77 -31.91
C VAL A 360 -5.52 -15.41 -30.61
N ASP A 361 -6.56 -16.16 -30.29
CA ASP A 361 -7.20 -16.08 -28.99
C ASP A 361 -6.34 -16.78 -27.93
N PHE A 362 -6.25 -16.17 -26.77
CA PHE A 362 -5.54 -16.70 -25.61
C PHE A 362 -6.25 -16.29 -24.32
N GLU A 363 -6.15 -17.12 -23.35
CA GLU A 363 -6.61 -16.87 -21.99
C GLU A 363 -5.48 -16.29 -21.16
N LEU A 364 -5.81 -15.25 -20.40
CA LEU A 364 -4.88 -14.54 -19.53
C LEU A 364 -5.60 -14.14 -18.25
N SER A 365 -5.03 -14.46 -17.11
CA SER A 365 -5.56 -14.02 -15.81
C SER A 365 -4.43 -13.74 -14.84
N PHE A 366 -4.69 -12.84 -13.90
CA PHE A 366 -3.84 -12.71 -12.72
C PHE A 366 -4.15 -13.87 -11.77
N ASN A 367 -3.12 -14.49 -11.22
CA ASN A 367 -3.32 -15.50 -10.19
C ASN A 367 -3.78 -14.82 -8.91
N SER A 368 -4.86 -15.31 -8.32
CA SER A 368 -5.41 -14.76 -7.08
C SER A 368 -4.39 -14.86 -5.95
N ALA A 369 -4.34 -13.82 -5.11
CA ALA A 369 -3.60 -13.93 -3.87
C ALA A 369 -4.31 -14.91 -2.95
N PRO A 370 -3.62 -15.83 -2.29
CA PRO A 370 -4.23 -16.62 -1.24
C PRO A 370 -4.65 -15.66 -0.12
N LEU A 371 -5.95 -15.35 -0.07
CA LEU A 371 -6.56 -14.46 0.94
C LEU A 371 -6.52 -15.09 2.34
N ILE A 372 -6.11 -16.35 2.43
CA ILE A 372 -6.20 -17.17 3.62
C ILE A 372 -4.80 -17.56 4.05
N SER A 373 -4.49 -17.44 5.34
CA SER A 373 -3.23 -17.96 5.87
C SER A 373 -3.15 -19.48 5.63
N PRO A 374 -1.94 -20.06 5.46
CA PRO A 374 -1.81 -21.50 5.28
C PRO A 374 -2.58 -22.32 6.33
N GLN A 375 -2.66 -21.84 7.56
CA GLN A 375 -3.41 -22.46 8.65
C GLN A 375 -4.93 -22.36 8.44
N GLN A 376 -5.42 -21.22 7.96
CA GLN A 376 -6.84 -21.07 7.61
C GLN A 376 -7.21 -21.86 6.36
N LYS A 377 -6.30 -21.97 5.39
CA LYS A 377 -6.52 -22.81 4.21
C LYS A 377 -6.71 -24.26 4.66
N VAL A 378 -5.81 -24.82 5.48
CA VAL A 378 -5.93 -26.17 6.02
C VAL A 378 -7.24 -26.35 6.82
N ALA A 379 -7.66 -25.34 7.60
CA ALA A 379 -8.92 -25.41 8.36
C ALA A 379 -10.15 -25.35 7.43
N ASN A 380 -10.11 -24.56 6.38
CA ASN A 380 -11.18 -24.51 5.38
C ASN A 380 -11.24 -25.82 4.58
N ASP A 381 -10.09 -26.30 4.12
CA ASP A 381 -9.98 -27.58 3.38
C ASP A 381 -10.50 -28.74 4.24
N ALA A 382 -10.17 -28.77 5.53
CA ALA A 382 -10.73 -29.75 6.48
C ALA A 382 -12.26 -29.63 6.60
N THR A 383 -12.79 -28.40 6.60
CA THR A 383 -14.25 -28.17 6.64
C THR A 383 -14.93 -28.62 5.35
N VAL A 384 -14.32 -28.36 4.19
CA VAL A 384 -14.84 -28.80 2.89
C VAL A 384 -14.84 -30.35 2.80
N LEU A 385 -13.75 -31.00 3.24
CA LEU A 385 -13.66 -32.44 3.29
C LEU A 385 -14.71 -33.05 4.26
N GLN A 386 -14.94 -32.41 5.41
CA GLN A 386 -15.97 -32.81 6.34
C GLN A 386 -17.38 -32.68 5.74
N ASN A 387 -17.65 -31.61 5.01
CA ASN A 387 -18.90 -31.41 4.29
C ASN A 387 -19.06 -32.47 3.17
N ALA A 388 -18.01 -32.77 2.42
CA ALA A 388 -18.03 -33.84 1.41
C ALA A 388 -18.33 -35.20 2.03
N GLN A 389 -17.76 -35.49 3.20
CA GLN A 389 -18.06 -36.72 3.95
C GLN A 389 -19.53 -36.76 4.40
N MET A 390 -20.08 -35.64 4.91
CA MET A 390 -21.51 -35.55 5.24
C MET A 390 -22.40 -35.74 4.01
N MET A 391 -22.02 -35.23 2.85
CA MET A 391 -22.75 -35.44 1.59
C MET A 391 -22.77 -36.91 1.19
N ARG A 392 -21.65 -37.62 1.37
CA ARG A 392 -21.54 -39.06 1.15
C ARG A 392 -22.43 -39.86 2.13
N ASP A 393 -22.41 -39.51 3.42
CA ASP A 393 -23.24 -40.12 4.44
C ASP A 393 -24.75 -39.91 4.20
N MET A 394 -25.12 -38.83 3.51
CA MET A 394 -26.48 -38.54 3.07
C MET A 394 -26.87 -39.26 1.77
N GLY A 395 -26.00 -40.08 1.19
CA GLY A 395 -26.25 -40.81 -0.04
C GLY A 395 -26.27 -39.96 -1.31
N MET A 396 -25.55 -38.85 -1.34
CA MET A 396 -25.40 -38.06 -2.56
C MET A 396 -24.50 -38.80 -3.57
N PRO A 397 -24.78 -38.69 -4.88
CA PRO A 397 -23.94 -39.27 -5.92
C PRO A 397 -22.50 -38.71 -5.87
N ASP A 398 -21.52 -39.60 -6.11
CA ASP A 398 -20.09 -39.24 -6.09
C ASP A 398 -19.76 -38.14 -7.09
N ASP A 399 -20.41 -38.06 -8.26
CA ASP A 399 -20.27 -36.98 -9.22
C ASP A 399 -20.59 -35.60 -8.63
N THR A 400 -21.56 -35.52 -7.73
CA THR A 400 -21.95 -34.27 -7.06
C THR A 400 -20.92 -33.90 -6.02
N ILE A 401 -20.35 -34.89 -5.33
CA ILE A 401 -19.30 -34.71 -4.32
C ILE A 401 -18.00 -34.28 -5.02
N ASN A 402 -17.62 -34.94 -6.10
CA ASN A 402 -16.43 -34.59 -6.88
C ASN A 402 -16.54 -33.17 -7.45
N ARG A 403 -17.70 -32.78 -7.98
CA ARG A 403 -17.94 -31.39 -8.45
C ARG A 403 -17.82 -30.39 -7.31
N TYR A 404 -18.30 -30.68 -6.12
CA TYR A 404 -18.16 -29.86 -4.93
C TYR A 404 -16.69 -29.72 -4.52
N LEU A 405 -15.89 -30.78 -4.59
CA LEU A 405 -14.47 -30.77 -4.26
C LEU A 405 -13.64 -29.97 -5.31
N ILE A 406 -14.02 -30.07 -6.59
CA ILE A 406 -13.41 -29.29 -7.68
C ILE A 406 -13.73 -27.80 -7.51
N GLU A 407 -14.99 -27.44 -7.20
CA GLU A 407 -15.40 -26.05 -6.98
C GLU A 407 -14.63 -25.38 -5.82
N HIS A 408 -14.14 -26.17 -4.88
CA HIS A 408 -13.37 -25.71 -3.72
C HIS A 408 -11.84 -25.91 -3.85
N ASP A 409 -11.32 -26.19 -5.04
CA ASP A 409 -9.88 -26.37 -5.33
C ASP A 409 -9.20 -27.47 -4.48
N ILE A 410 -9.94 -28.49 -4.07
CA ILE A 410 -9.40 -29.67 -3.34
C ILE A 410 -9.04 -30.80 -4.28
N LEU A 411 -9.80 -30.94 -5.37
CA LEU A 411 -9.60 -31.96 -6.39
C LEU A 411 -9.49 -31.27 -7.75
N THR A 412 -8.60 -31.74 -8.62
CA THR A 412 -8.54 -31.31 -10.01
C THR A 412 -9.47 -32.16 -10.88
N GLU A 413 -9.86 -31.67 -12.06
CA GLU A 413 -10.70 -32.42 -13.00
C GLU A 413 -10.02 -33.73 -13.40
N ASP A 414 -8.69 -33.71 -13.68
CA ASP A 414 -7.91 -34.90 -14.04
C ASP A 414 -7.88 -35.95 -12.90
N GLU A 415 -7.71 -35.48 -11.65
CA GLU A 415 -7.75 -36.39 -10.47
C GLU A 415 -9.16 -36.97 -10.23
N ALA A 416 -10.20 -36.20 -10.52
CA ALA A 416 -11.58 -36.68 -10.40
C ALA A 416 -11.91 -37.75 -11.45
N GLU A 417 -11.39 -37.62 -12.68
CA GLU A 417 -11.52 -38.66 -13.73
C GLU A 417 -10.74 -39.92 -13.35
N GLU A 418 -9.52 -39.79 -12.83
CA GLU A 418 -8.71 -40.92 -12.37
C GLU A 418 -9.38 -41.67 -11.22
N TYR A 419 -10.01 -40.94 -10.27
CA TYR A 419 -10.79 -41.55 -9.19
C TYR A 419 -12.04 -42.28 -9.71
N ALA A 420 -12.73 -41.74 -10.70
CA ALA A 420 -13.90 -42.34 -11.31
C ALA A 420 -13.53 -43.64 -12.05
N GLU A 421 -12.44 -43.65 -12.81
CA GLU A 421 -11.93 -44.86 -13.48
C GLU A 421 -11.52 -45.94 -12.49
N LEU A 422 -10.84 -45.56 -11.38
CA LEU A 422 -10.47 -46.50 -10.32
C LEU A 422 -11.69 -47.13 -9.61
N GLN A 423 -12.76 -46.36 -9.42
CA GLN A 423 -14.00 -46.86 -8.85
C GLN A 423 -14.71 -47.84 -9.79
N GLU A 424 -14.79 -47.56 -11.09
CA GLU A 424 -15.34 -48.46 -12.08
C GLU A 424 -14.53 -49.77 -12.17
N GLU A 425 -13.19 -49.68 -12.11
CA GLU A 425 -12.33 -50.87 -12.05
C GLU A 425 -12.54 -51.70 -10.78
N MET A 426 -12.73 -51.05 -9.63
CA MET A 426 -13.02 -51.75 -8.35
C MET A 426 -14.40 -52.38 -8.36
N GLU A 427 -15.43 -51.74 -8.89
CA GLU A 427 -16.78 -52.35 -9.03
C GLU A 427 -16.78 -53.49 -10.04
N ALA A 428 -16.04 -53.37 -11.12
CA ALA A 428 -15.88 -54.44 -12.11
C ALA A 428 -15.07 -55.63 -11.59
N ALA A 429 -14.18 -55.42 -10.60
CA ALA A 429 -13.36 -56.46 -9.98
C ALA A 429 -14.06 -57.18 -8.81
N MET A 430 -15.17 -56.67 -8.31
CA MET A 430 -15.97 -57.39 -7.29
C MET A 430 -16.78 -58.50 -7.92
N PRO A 431 -16.60 -59.77 -7.51
CA PRO A 431 -17.41 -60.87 -8.02
C PRO A 431 -18.85 -60.72 -7.58
N PHE A 432 -19.77 -60.77 -8.55
CA PHE A 432 -21.22 -60.84 -8.34
C PHE A 432 -21.55 -61.98 -7.37
N GLY A 433 -21.74 -61.72 -6.09
CA GLY A 433 -22.14 -62.75 -5.15
C GLY A 433 -22.09 -62.47 -3.65
N GLU A 434 -21.49 -61.35 -3.23
CA GLU A 434 -21.35 -61.08 -1.76
C GLU A 434 -22.24 -59.95 -1.21
N LEU A 435 -23.18 -59.43 -2.01
CA LEU A 435 -24.10 -58.38 -1.54
C LEU A 435 -25.40 -58.86 -0.89
N GLU A 436 -25.67 -60.18 -0.87
CA GLU A 436 -26.88 -60.75 -0.22
C GLU A 436 -26.65 -61.37 1.17
N GLU A 437 -25.40 -61.47 1.64
CA GLU A 437 -25.12 -62.06 2.99
C GLU A 437 -24.74 -61.04 4.08
N ALA A 438 -24.67 -59.76 3.76
CA ALA A 438 -24.32 -58.74 4.77
C ALA A 438 -25.53 -58.09 5.48
N GLU A 439 -26.77 -58.41 5.09
CA GLU A 439 -27.97 -57.88 5.74
C GLU A 439 -28.51 -58.73 6.91
N GLU A 440 -27.94 -59.90 7.22
CA GLU A 440 -28.34 -60.74 8.36
C GLU A 440 -27.24 -61.02 9.39
N ALA A 441 -26.23 -60.20 9.54
CA ALA A 441 -25.34 -60.31 10.69
C ALA A 441 -25.90 -59.47 11.85
N GLU A 442 -26.50 -60.14 12.79
CA GLU A 442 -27.03 -59.69 14.08
C GLU A 442 -26.23 -58.57 14.70
N VAL A 443 -26.96 -57.56 15.06
CA VAL A 443 -26.55 -56.50 16.02
C VAL A 443 -26.28 -57.21 17.38
N VAL A 444 -25.03 -57.56 17.60
CA VAL A 444 -24.54 -57.81 18.96
C VAL A 444 -24.01 -56.51 19.50
N GLU A 445 -24.80 -55.88 20.34
CA GLU A 445 -24.40 -54.78 21.17
C GLU A 445 -23.24 -55.20 22.08
N GLU A 446 -22.01 -54.99 21.69
CA GLU A 446 -20.92 -54.84 22.64
C GLU A 446 -20.71 -53.34 22.89
N GLN A 447 -21.28 -52.87 23.99
CA GLN A 447 -20.98 -51.55 24.54
C GLN A 447 -19.51 -51.54 24.99
N PRO A 448 -18.66 -50.67 24.47
CA PRO A 448 -17.35 -50.47 25.06
C PRO A 448 -17.52 -49.76 26.41
N GLU A 449 -17.06 -50.43 27.46
CA GLU A 449 -16.94 -49.87 28.82
C GLU A 449 -16.23 -48.51 28.79
N ARG A 450 -16.94 -47.48 29.22
CA ARG A 450 -16.36 -46.19 29.50
C ARG A 450 -15.34 -46.31 30.62
N PRO A 451 -14.11 -45.87 30.51
CA PRO A 451 -13.21 -45.75 31.64
C PRO A 451 -13.77 -44.73 32.62
N GLN A 452 -14.08 -45.22 33.83
CA GLN A 452 -14.45 -44.39 34.96
C GLN A 452 -13.23 -43.54 35.38
N ILE A 453 -13.25 -42.28 35.03
CA ILE A 453 -12.35 -41.30 35.65
C ILE A 453 -12.96 -40.91 36.99
N SER A 454 -12.34 -41.41 38.06
CA SER A 454 -12.64 -41.02 39.44
C SER A 454 -12.46 -39.52 39.63
N LEU A 455 -13.55 -38.81 39.81
CA LEU A 455 -13.57 -37.46 40.28
C LEU A 455 -13.14 -37.42 41.78
N GLU A 456 -11.88 -37.19 42.04
CA GLU A 456 -11.43 -36.73 43.33
C GLU A 456 -12.02 -35.33 43.63
N LYS A 457 -12.84 -35.30 44.67
CA LYS A 457 -13.41 -34.12 45.27
C LYS A 457 -12.27 -33.17 45.69
N GLN A 458 -12.03 -32.11 44.97
CA GLN A 458 -11.32 -30.98 45.54
C GLN A 458 -12.32 -30.03 46.22
N ALA A 459 -12.08 -29.90 47.49
CA ALA A 459 -12.84 -29.12 48.45
C ALA A 459 -12.88 -27.61 48.09
N SER A 460 -14.06 -27.05 48.22
CA SER A 460 -14.29 -25.60 48.28
C SER A 460 -13.57 -24.95 49.46
N PRO A 461 -12.87 -23.85 49.32
CA PRO A 461 -12.51 -23.01 50.43
C PRO A 461 -13.60 -21.95 50.69
N SER A 462 -14.46 -22.22 51.63
CA SER A 462 -15.24 -21.23 52.30
C SER A 462 -14.34 -20.51 53.34
N SER A 463 -14.60 -19.19 53.52
CA SER A 463 -14.24 -18.36 54.62
C SER A 463 -12.77 -17.88 54.79
N LEU A 464 -12.55 -16.66 54.38
CA LEU A 464 -11.75 -15.70 55.14
C LEU A 464 -12.25 -14.26 54.89
N LYS A 465 -13.32 -13.91 55.59
CA LYS A 465 -13.64 -12.52 55.93
C LYS A 465 -12.71 -12.09 57.07
N LYS A 466 -11.86 -11.09 56.85
CA LYS A 466 -11.30 -10.15 57.80
C LYS A 466 -10.86 -8.94 56.98
N GLY A 467 -11.56 -7.81 56.91
CA GLY A 467 -11.56 -6.84 57.97
C GLY A 467 -10.39 -5.88 57.73
N ILE A 468 -10.53 -4.90 56.78
CA ILE A 468 -9.65 -3.74 56.71
C ILE A 468 -10.53 -2.50 56.88
N LYS A 469 -10.33 -1.81 58.05
CA LYS A 469 -10.93 -0.53 58.40
C LYS A 469 -10.34 0.59 57.53
N PRO A 470 -11.11 1.66 57.24
CA PRO A 470 -10.60 2.85 56.60
C PRO A 470 -9.78 3.71 57.54
N VAL A 471 -8.61 4.15 57.11
CA VAL A 471 -7.83 5.21 57.78
C VAL A 471 -8.33 6.54 57.23
N LYS A 472 -8.75 7.40 58.19
CA LYS A 472 -9.12 8.80 57.97
C LYS A 472 -7.89 9.64 57.65
N ALA A 473 -8.15 10.64 56.84
CA ALA A 473 -7.28 11.77 56.55
C ALA A 473 -6.77 12.52 57.80
N ALA A 474 -5.55 12.97 57.71
CA ALA A 474 -5.07 14.24 58.21
C ALA A 474 -4.03 14.77 57.22
#